data_8ccfa9c90e6a8eba9820a2ae4f787a6a
#
_entry.id   8ccfa9c90e6a8eba9820a2ae4f787a6a
#
_cell.length_a   1.000
_cell.length_b   1.000
_cell.length_c   1.000
_cell.angle_alpha   90.00
_cell.angle_beta   90.00
_cell.angle_gamma   90.00
#
_symmetry.space_group_name_H-M   'P 1'
#
loop_
_entity.id
_entity.type
_entity.pdbx_description
1 polymer ?
#
loop_
_entity_poly.entity_id
_entity_poly.type
_entity_poly.pdbx_seq_one_letter_code
_entity_poly.pdbx_strand_id
1 'polypeptide(L)'
;VMHYNDAKGWLVGDINKGMKAMFIMMNGARLFVGIQGLGLSETAFQSSLYYSKERLQGKLSTSNNIADPILVHPEIRKNLLYIKSINEAVRGLTLLTGNCFDLVENSKNAEEKIQAENFIALMTPIIKSYASDKSVENTNRAMQIYGGHGFITDHGMEQLVRDSRITTIYE
;
A
#
# COMPACT_ATOMS: atom_id res chain seq x y z
N VAL A 1 10.16 18.95 13.91
CA VAL A 1 10.78 20.30 13.72
C VAL A 1 12.27 20.17 13.99
N MET A 2 13.09 20.65 13.05
CA MET A 2 14.55 20.68 13.19
C MET A 2 14.96 22.04 13.77
N HIS A 3 15.87 22.03 14.74
CA HIS A 3 16.49 23.23 15.28
C HIS A 3 17.93 23.31 14.80
N TYR A 4 18.30 24.45 14.23
CA TYR A 4 19.67 24.73 13.77
C TYR A 4 20.22 25.88 14.60
N ASN A 5 21.30 25.62 15.37
CA ASN A 5 21.99 26.63 16.18
C ASN A 5 23.31 26.96 15.49
N ASP A 6 23.43 28.17 14.94
CA ASP A 6 24.62 28.70 14.25
C ASP A 6 25.20 27.76 13.16
N ALA A 7 24.35 26.93 12.56
CA ALA A 7 24.76 26.05 11.48
C ALA A 7 25.00 26.83 10.18
N LYS A 8 26.16 26.59 9.56
CA LYS A 8 26.44 27.14 8.23
C LYS A 8 25.65 26.39 7.18
N GLY A 9 25.00 27.12 6.28
CA GLY A 9 24.24 26.57 5.18
C GLY A 9 24.40 27.38 3.90
N TRP A 10 24.06 26.76 2.78
CA TRP A 10 24.07 27.42 1.47
C TRP A 10 22.67 27.30 0.86
N LEU A 11 22.23 28.40 0.26
CA LEU A 11 20.96 28.40 -0.45
C LEU A 11 21.08 27.57 -1.73
N VAL A 12 20.15 26.62 -1.92
CA VAL A 12 20.00 25.86 -3.18
C VAL A 12 18.70 26.32 -3.85
N GLY A 13 18.84 26.88 -5.06
CA GLY A 13 17.73 27.49 -5.79
C GLY A 13 17.50 28.96 -5.42
N ASP A 14 16.36 29.51 -5.84
CA ASP A 14 16.00 30.91 -5.64
C ASP A 14 15.38 31.15 -4.26
N ILE A 15 15.60 32.35 -3.73
CA ILE A 15 14.96 32.83 -2.49
C ILE A 15 13.43 32.74 -2.64
N ASN A 16 12.77 32.24 -1.61
CA ASN A 16 11.30 32.09 -1.52
C ASN A 16 10.69 31.14 -2.57
N LYS A 17 11.47 30.25 -3.21
CA LYS A 17 10.99 29.24 -4.16
C LYS A 17 11.03 27.81 -3.61
N GLY A 18 11.40 27.60 -2.35
CA GLY A 18 11.53 26.28 -1.73
C GLY A 18 10.24 25.45 -1.76
N MET A 19 9.07 26.06 -1.58
CA MET A 19 7.79 25.36 -1.66
C MET A 19 7.55 24.74 -3.05
N LYS A 20 7.89 25.44 -4.13
CA LYS A 20 7.76 24.90 -5.49
C LYS A 20 8.65 23.67 -5.69
N ALA A 21 9.89 23.73 -5.23
CA ALA A 21 10.82 22.60 -5.30
C ALA A 21 10.33 21.41 -4.45
N MET A 22 9.79 21.68 -3.25
CA MET A 22 9.20 20.65 -2.39
C MET A 22 8.03 19.94 -3.08
N PHE A 23 7.11 20.65 -3.72
CA PHE A 23 5.96 20.03 -4.37
C PHE A 23 6.33 19.13 -5.56
N ILE A 24 7.44 19.40 -6.27
CA ILE A 24 7.95 18.49 -7.30
C ILE A 24 8.31 17.14 -6.68
N MET A 25 9.01 17.14 -5.54
CA MET A 25 9.34 15.93 -4.81
C MET A 25 8.08 15.24 -4.24
N MET A 26 7.17 16.02 -3.68
CA MET A 26 5.97 15.50 -2.98
C MET A 26 5.03 14.71 -3.89
N ASN A 27 4.87 15.12 -5.14
CA ASN A 27 4.02 14.39 -6.08
C ASN A 27 4.55 12.98 -6.36
N GLY A 28 5.87 12.83 -6.52
CA GLY A 28 6.50 11.50 -6.60
C GLY A 28 6.38 10.72 -5.29
N ALA A 29 6.66 11.36 -4.16
CA ALA A 29 6.59 10.74 -2.83
C ALA A 29 5.20 10.17 -2.53
N ARG A 30 4.12 10.86 -2.89
CA ARG A 30 2.74 10.38 -2.72
C ARG A 30 2.47 9.08 -3.47
N LEU A 31 2.93 8.96 -4.70
CA LEU A 31 2.82 7.70 -5.46
C LEU A 31 3.61 6.58 -4.78
N PHE A 32 4.84 6.86 -4.33
CA PHE A 32 5.68 5.86 -3.65
C PHE A 32 5.08 5.40 -2.32
N VAL A 33 4.46 6.29 -1.54
CA VAL A 33 3.74 5.90 -0.32
C VAL A 33 2.54 4.99 -0.64
N GLY A 34 1.82 5.27 -1.73
CA GLY A 34 0.77 4.36 -2.22
C GLY A 34 1.32 2.97 -2.57
N ILE A 35 2.47 2.91 -3.25
CA ILE A 35 3.16 1.65 -3.59
C ILE A 35 3.66 0.94 -2.33
N GLN A 36 4.17 1.67 -1.33
CA GLN A 36 4.55 1.09 -0.04
C GLN A 36 3.35 0.42 0.64
N GLY A 37 2.19 1.08 0.67
CA GLY A 37 0.95 0.50 1.18
C GLY A 37 0.55 -0.77 0.43
N LEU A 38 0.66 -0.77 -0.90
CA LEU A 38 0.42 -1.96 -1.72
C LEU A 38 1.39 -3.10 -1.37
N GLY A 39 2.67 -2.81 -1.20
CA GLY A 39 3.69 -3.81 -0.84
C GLY A 39 3.41 -4.48 0.50
N LEU A 40 3.05 -3.69 1.53
CA LEU A 40 2.67 -4.22 2.85
C LEU A 40 1.41 -5.10 2.77
N SER A 41 0.40 -4.64 2.03
CA SER A 41 -0.83 -5.38 1.81
C SER A 41 -0.61 -6.67 1.03
N GLU A 42 0.26 -6.67 0.02
CA GLU A 42 0.60 -7.84 -0.78
C GLU A 42 1.36 -8.88 0.06
N THR A 43 2.32 -8.46 0.86
CA THR A 43 3.03 -9.33 1.79
C THR A 43 2.06 -9.99 2.78
N ALA A 44 1.14 -9.21 3.34
CA ALA A 44 0.11 -9.70 4.24
C ALA A 44 -0.82 -10.72 3.55
N PHE A 45 -1.21 -10.46 2.29
CA PHE A 45 -2.01 -11.38 1.50
C PHE A 45 -1.31 -12.71 1.26
N GLN A 46 -0.08 -12.69 0.77
CA GLN A 46 0.66 -13.92 0.45
C GLN A 46 0.90 -14.76 1.71
N SER A 47 1.32 -14.12 2.80
CA SER A 47 1.54 -14.79 4.08
C SER A 47 0.26 -15.42 4.63
N SER A 48 -0.86 -14.68 4.62
CA SER A 48 -2.14 -15.19 5.12
C SER A 48 -2.73 -16.29 4.23
N LEU A 49 -2.53 -16.22 2.92
CA LEU A 49 -2.91 -17.28 1.98
C LEU A 49 -2.13 -18.57 2.27
N TYR A 50 -0.82 -18.47 2.48
CA TYR A 50 0.02 -19.61 2.83
C TYR A 50 -0.42 -20.22 4.16
N TYR A 51 -0.52 -19.41 5.22
CA TYR A 51 -0.97 -19.83 6.54
C TYR A 51 -2.34 -20.51 6.49
N SER A 52 -3.28 -19.99 5.71
CA SER A 52 -4.64 -20.54 5.62
C SER A 52 -4.72 -21.93 4.98
N LYS A 53 -3.73 -22.30 4.17
CA LYS A 53 -3.61 -23.64 3.56
C LYS A 53 -3.05 -24.68 4.54
N GLU A 54 -2.22 -24.26 5.48
CA GLU A 54 -1.54 -25.15 6.41
C GLU A 54 -2.24 -25.28 7.76
N ARG A 55 -2.83 -24.19 8.25
CA ARG A 55 -3.52 -24.17 9.53
C ARG A 55 -4.80 -25.00 9.48
N LEU A 56 -4.85 -26.04 10.33
CA LEU A 56 -6.04 -26.90 10.48
C LEU A 56 -6.88 -26.43 11.66
N GLN A 57 -8.17 -26.15 11.43
CA GLN A 57 -9.12 -25.79 12.48
C GLN A 57 -10.57 -25.92 11.99
N GLY A 58 -11.40 -26.59 12.79
CA GLY A 58 -12.77 -26.87 12.40
C GLY A 58 -12.84 -27.80 11.19
N LYS A 59 -14.03 -28.07 10.70
CA LYS A 59 -14.25 -28.84 9.48
C LYS A 59 -15.57 -28.46 8.81
N LEU A 60 -15.68 -28.72 7.51
CA LEU A 60 -16.94 -28.63 6.79
C LEU A 60 -17.81 -29.83 7.14
N SER A 61 -19.14 -29.65 7.09
CA SER A 61 -20.12 -30.74 7.33
C SER A 61 -19.97 -31.91 6.35
N THR A 62 -19.40 -31.66 5.18
CA THR A 62 -19.14 -32.67 4.13
C THR A 62 -17.75 -33.29 4.21
N SER A 63 -16.91 -32.86 5.15
CA SER A 63 -15.54 -33.36 5.31
C SER A 63 -15.47 -34.60 6.20
N ASN A 64 -14.67 -35.58 5.80
CA ASN A 64 -14.34 -36.77 6.59
C ASN A 64 -13.05 -36.60 7.42
N ASN A 65 -12.36 -35.44 7.30
CA ASN A 65 -11.16 -35.19 8.06
C ASN A 65 -11.44 -34.95 9.54
N ILE A 66 -10.41 -35.03 10.38
CA ILE A 66 -10.46 -34.61 11.79
C ILE A 66 -10.59 -33.10 11.88
N ALA A 67 -9.82 -32.39 11.06
CA ALA A 67 -9.88 -30.95 10.87
C ALA A 67 -9.50 -30.59 9.43
N ASP A 68 -10.05 -29.50 8.91
CA ASP A 68 -9.74 -29.00 7.56
C ASP A 68 -8.82 -27.78 7.63
N PRO A 69 -8.08 -27.47 6.54
CA PRO A 69 -7.42 -26.19 6.41
C PRO A 69 -8.41 -25.03 6.55
N ILE A 70 -8.04 -23.96 7.25
CA ILE A 70 -8.96 -22.84 7.48
C ILE A 70 -9.38 -22.14 6.18
N LEU A 71 -8.65 -22.34 5.09
CA LEU A 71 -8.98 -21.84 3.76
C LEU A 71 -10.37 -22.30 3.25
N VAL A 72 -10.89 -23.44 3.75
CA VAL A 72 -12.21 -23.95 3.33
C VAL A 72 -13.36 -23.10 3.88
N HIS A 73 -13.13 -22.36 4.97
CA HIS A 73 -14.17 -21.56 5.62
C HIS A 73 -14.53 -20.32 4.82
N PRO A 74 -15.82 -20.02 4.61
CA PRO A 74 -16.27 -18.92 3.78
C PRO A 74 -15.71 -17.55 4.18
N GLU A 75 -15.59 -17.27 5.47
CA GLU A 75 -15.09 -15.97 5.96
C GLU A 75 -13.60 -15.79 5.67
N ILE A 76 -12.79 -16.84 5.78
CA ILE A 76 -11.37 -16.81 5.39
C ILE A 76 -11.23 -16.50 3.89
N ARG A 77 -11.99 -17.22 3.08
CA ARG A 77 -11.99 -17.02 1.61
C ARG A 77 -12.44 -15.62 1.22
N LYS A 78 -13.49 -15.10 1.87
CA LYS A 78 -13.98 -13.73 1.66
C LYS A 78 -12.91 -12.70 1.96
N ASN A 79 -12.21 -12.81 3.09
CA ASN A 79 -11.14 -11.90 3.47
C ASN A 79 -9.96 -11.96 2.48
N LEU A 80 -9.53 -13.15 2.07
CA LEU A 80 -8.47 -13.30 1.08
C LEU A 80 -8.86 -12.72 -0.29
N LEU A 81 -10.08 -12.97 -0.76
CA LEU A 81 -10.57 -12.41 -2.02
C LEU A 81 -10.67 -10.89 -1.97
N TYR A 82 -11.11 -10.34 -0.83
CA TYR A 82 -11.16 -8.90 -0.63
C TYR A 82 -9.76 -8.28 -0.73
N ILE A 83 -8.79 -8.80 0.04
CA ILE A 83 -7.41 -8.28 0.03
C ILE A 83 -6.84 -8.36 -1.40
N LYS A 84 -7.00 -9.51 -2.07
CA LYS A 84 -6.52 -9.68 -3.44
C LYS A 84 -7.11 -8.67 -4.41
N SER A 85 -8.44 -8.49 -4.39
CA SER A 85 -9.11 -7.58 -5.33
C SER A 85 -8.67 -6.12 -5.13
N ILE A 86 -8.49 -5.69 -3.88
CA ILE A 86 -7.96 -4.35 -3.58
C ILE A 86 -6.51 -4.21 -4.07
N ASN A 87 -5.66 -5.21 -3.81
CA ASN A 87 -4.26 -5.18 -4.25
C ASN A 87 -4.15 -5.05 -5.78
N GLU A 88 -4.94 -5.81 -6.53
CA GLU A 88 -4.95 -5.72 -8.00
C GLU A 88 -5.46 -4.35 -8.49
N ALA A 89 -6.49 -3.81 -7.87
CA ALA A 89 -7.00 -2.48 -8.20
C ALA A 89 -5.96 -1.38 -7.94
N VAL A 90 -5.32 -1.38 -6.76
CA VAL A 90 -4.27 -0.42 -6.42
C VAL A 90 -3.06 -0.57 -7.34
N ARG A 91 -2.66 -1.80 -7.65
CA ARG A 91 -1.58 -2.10 -8.60
C ARG A 91 -1.87 -1.51 -9.99
N GLY A 92 -3.08 -1.72 -10.50
CA GLY A 92 -3.50 -1.15 -11.78
C GLY A 92 -3.44 0.38 -11.80
N LEU A 93 -3.95 1.02 -10.74
CA LEU A 93 -3.92 2.48 -10.61
C LEU A 93 -2.50 3.04 -10.51
N THR A 94 -1.62 2.40 -9.74
CA THR A 94 -0.23 2.85 -9.58
C THR A 94 0.57 2.69 -10.87
N LEU A 95 0.37 1.60 -11.60
CA LEU A 95 1.03 1.37 -12.90
C LEU A 95 0.53 2.36 -13.96
N LEU A 96 -0.78 2.61 -14.02
CA LEU A 96 -1.35 3.59 -14.94
C LEU A 96 -0.79 5.00 -14.67
N THR A 97 -0.72 5.40 -13.40
CA THR A 97 -0.16 6.70 -13.02
C THR A 97 1.35 6.76 -13.28
N GLY A 98 2.08 5.67 -13.01
CA GLY A 98 3.50 5.56 -13.37
C GLY A 98 3.75 5.75 -14.86
N ASN A 99 2.93 5.13 -15.72
CA ASN A 99 3.00 5.34 -17.16
C ASN A 99 2.77 6.80 -17.56
N CYS A 100 1.89 7.53 -16.85
CA CYS A 100 1.71 8.96 -17.11
C CYS A 100 2.97 9.78 -16.78
N PHE A 101 3.74 9.43 -15.74
CA PHE A 101 5.04 10.05 -15.48
C PHE A 101 6.01 9.84 -16.66
N ASP A 102 6.06 8.61 -17.20
CA ASP A 102 6.89 8.31 -18.37
C ASP A 102 6.44 9.12 -19.61
N LEU A 103 5.14 9.31 -19.83
CA LEU A 103 4.62 10.12 -20.93
C LEU A 103 4.99 11.60 -20.78
N VAL A 104 4.95 12.16 -19.58
CA VAL A 104 5.39 13.55 -19.33
C VAL A 104 6.85 13.75 -19.70
N GLU A 105 7.71 12.78 -19.41
CA GLU A 105 9.13 12.89 -19.72
C GLU A 105 9.43 12.64 -21.21
N ASN A 106 8.85 11.58 -21.78
CA ASN A 106 9.32 11.01 -23.04
C ASN A 106 8.43 11.29 -24.26
N SER A 107 7.14 11.65 -24.10
CA SER A 107 6.27 11.89 -25.24
C SER A 107 6.74 13.12 -26.06
N LYS A 108 6.63 13.02 -27.37
CA LYS A 108 6.86 14.15 -28.30
C LYS A 108 5.57 14.95 -28.56
N ASN A 109 4.43 14.46 -28.13
CA ASN A 109 3.12 15.11 -28.32
C ASN A 109 2.82 16.01 -27.10
N ALA A 110 2.74 17.31 -27.31
CA ALA A 110 2.48 18.30 -26.26
C ALA A 110 1.10 18.12 -25.61
N GLU A 111 0.08 17.73 -26.38
CA GLU A 111 -1.26 17.51 -25.85
C GLU A 111 -1.31 16.28 -24.93
N GLU A 112 -0.63 15.19 -25.31
CA GLU A 112 -0.50 13.98 -24.49
C GLU A 112 0.24 14.28 -23.17
N LYS A 113 1.29 15.10 -23.18
CA LYS A 113 1.97 15.55 -21.96
C LYS A 113 1.02 16.28 -21.02
N ILE A 114 0.27 17.25 -21.53
CA ILE A 114 -0.69 18.02 -20.72
C ILE A 114 -1.77 17.11 -20.10
N GLN A 115 -2.29 16.15 -20.87
CA GLN A 115 -3.26 15.19 -20.36
C GLN A 115 -2.66 14.32 -19.26
N ALA A 116 -1.42 13.84 -19.44
CA ALA A 116 -0.70 13.05 -18.45
C ALA A 116 -0.41 13.86 -17.17
N GLU A 117 0.03 15.11 -17.28
CA GLU A 117 0.24 16.01 -16.13
C GLU A 117 -1.04 16.22 -15.32
N ASN A 118 -2.16 16.48 -16.00
CA ASN A 118 -3.47 16.64 -15.35
C ASN A 118 -3.91 15.36 -14.64
N PHE A 119 -3.68 14.21 -15.26
CA PHE A 119 -4.00 12.91 -14.64
C PHE A 119 -3.15 12.65 -13.41
N ILE A 120 -1.83 12.90 -13.46
CA ILE A 120 -0.93 12.78 -12.31
C ILE A 120 -1.38 13.68 -11.17
N ALA A 121 -1.68 14.95 -11.45
CA ALA A 121 -2.10 15.93 -10.45
C ALA A 121 -3.39 15.48 -9.72
N LEU A 122 -4.33 14.86 -10.44
CA LEU A 122 -5.56 14.31 -9.87
C LEU A 122 -5.31 13.02 -9.08
N MET A 123 -4.55 12.09 -9.65
CA MET A 123 -4.49 10.71 -9.14
C MET A 123 -3.50 10.52 -8.00
N THR A 124 -2.41 11.29 -7.93
CA THR A 124 -1.40 11.09 -6.87
C THR A 124 -1.96 11.24 -5.45
N PRO A 125 -2.75 12.28 -5.10
CA PRO A 125 -3.35 12.35 -3.76
C PRO A 125 -4.40 11.25 -3.53
N ILE A 126 -5.17 10.86 -4.55
CA ILE A 126 -6.18 9.80 -4.45
C ILE A 126 -5.51 8.46 -4.17
N ILE A 127 -4.47 8.12 -4.94
CA ILE A 127 -3.73 6.85 -4.76
C ILE A 127 -3.10 6.80 -3.38
N LYS A 128 -2.42 7.88 -2.95
CA LYS A 128 -1.80 7.93 -1.63
C LYS A 128 -2.81 7.65 -0.53
N SER A 129 -3.93 8.37 -0.52
CA SER A 129 -4.97 8.22 0.49
C SER A 129 -5.60 6.82 0.44
N TYR A 130 -6.10 6.43 -0.73
CA TYR A 130 -6.81 5.16 -0.90
C TYR A 130 -5.90 3.94 -0.61
N ALA A 131 -4.69 3.90 -1.17
CA ALA A 131 -3.79 2.77 -1.00
C ALA A 131 -3.31 2.63 0.45
N SER A 132 -3.03 3.74 1.15
CA SER A 132 -2.63 3.71 2.56
C SER A 132 -3.77 3.23 3.46
N ASP A 133 -4.99 3.75 3.28
CA ASP A 133 -6.16 3.32 4.05
C ASP A 133 -6.47 1.83 3.82
N LYS A 134 -6.43 1.39 2.56
CA LYS A 134 -6.65 -0.02 2.20
C LYS A 134 -5.53 -0.93 2.69
N SER A 135 -4.30 -0.45 2.77
CA SER A 135 -3.19 -1.20 3.36
C SER A 135 -3.46 -1.52 4.84
N VAL A 136 -3.91 -0.54 5.62
CA VAL A 136 -4.29 -0.75 7.02
C VAL A 136 -5.44 -1.74 7.15
N GLU A 137 -6.48 -1.60 6.32
CA GLU A 137 -7.61 -2.53 6.34
C GLU A 137 -7.18 -3.96 5.99
N ASN A 138 -6.37 -4.12 4.92
CA ASN A 138 -5.94 -5.42 4.43
C ASN A 138 -4.99 -6.14 5.39
N THR A 139 -4.03 -5.42 6.01
CA THR A 139 -3.14 -6.01 7.02
C THR A 139 -3.89 -6.44 8.27
N ASN A 140 -4.91 -5.69 8.72
CA ASN A 140 -5.79 -6.10 9.79
C ASN A 140 -6.62 -7.35 9.44
N ARG A 141 -7.15 -7.44 8.22
CA ARG A 141 -7.86 -8.63 7.74
C ARG A 141 -6.94 -9.86 7.68
N ALA A 142 -5.71 -9.67 7.24
CA ALA A 142 -4.70 -10.72 7.23
C ALA A 142 -4.34 -11.18 8.65
N MET A 143 -4.17 -10.26 9.61
CA MET A 143 -3.99 -10.59 11.02
C MET A 143 -5.18 -11.39 11.56
N GLN A 144 -6.41 -11.05 11.18
CA GLN A 144 -7.60 -11.78 11.58
C GLN A 144 -7.59 -13.24 11.05
N ILE A 145 -7.07 -13.48 9.85
CA ILE A 145 -6.90 -14.84 9.30
C ILE A 145 -5.92 -15.67 10.14
N TYR A 146 -4.85 -15.04 10.65
CA TYR A 146 -3.90 -15.70 11.56
C TYR A 146 -4.47 -15.96 12.95
N GLY A 147 -5.52 -15.21 13.35
CA GLY A 147 -6.06 -15.29 14.71
C GLY A 147 -5.01 -14.87 15.75
N GLY A 148 -4.94 -15.56 16.88
CA GLY A 148 -3.96 -15.25 17.94
C GLY A 148 -2.50 -15.30 17.49
N HIS A 149 -2.16 -16.14 16.52
CA HIS A 149 -0.82 -16.19 15.93
C HIS A 149 -0.44 -14.89 15.21
N GLY A 150 -1.39 -14.16 14.65
CA GLY A 150 -1.12 -12.89 13.98
C GLY A 150 -0.77 -11.74 14.94
N PHE A 151 -1.11 -11.90 16.21
CA PHE A 151 -0.87 -10.88 17.24
C PHE A 151 0.53 -10.96 17.87
N ILE A 152 1.14 -12.16 17.88
CA ILE A 152 2.47 -12.37 18.45
C ILE A 152 3.57 -12.08 17.45
N THR A 153 4.73 -11.67 17.94
CA THR A 153 5.88 -11.23 17.12
C THR A 153 6.48 -12.33 16.25
N ASP A 154 6.33 -13.60 16.65
CA ASP A 154 6.94 -14.76 15.99
C ASP A 154 6.49 -14.92 14.52
N HIS A 155 5.29 -14.44 14.18
CA HIS A 155 4.73 -14.54 12.82
C HIS A 155 4.88 -13.27 11.99
N GLY A 156 5.32 -12.15 12.58
CA GLY A 156 5.58 -10.90 11.88
C GLY A 156 4.33 -10.18 11.29
N MET A 157 3.12 -10.72 11.48
CA MET A 157 1.91 -10.11 10.95
C MET A 157 1.55 -8.81 11.68
N GLU A 158 1.81 -8.75 12.99
CA GLU A 158 1.60 -7.54 13.80
C GLU A 158 2.49 -6.38 13.32
N GLN A 159 3.70 -6.68 12.84
CA GLN A 159 4.62 -5.69 12.28
C GLN A 159 4.05 -5.07 11.00
N LEU A 160 3.44 -5.86 10.12
CA LEU A 160 2.80 -5.35 8.90
C LEU A 160 1.64 -4.40 9.23
N VAL A 161 0.87 -4.67 10.29
CA VAL A 161 -0.20 -3.78 10.76
C VAL A 161 0.38 -2.45 11.29
N ARG A 162 1.45 -2.50 12.09
CA ARG A 162 2.11 -1.28 12.58
C ARG A 162 2.68 -0.45 11.43
N ASP A 163 3.39 -1.09 10.51
CA ASP A 163 4.06 -0.42 9.39
C ASP A 163 3.07 0.18 8.40
N SER A 164 1.91 -0.46 8.21
CA SER A 164 0.86 0.11 7.36
C SER A 164 0.21 1.34 7.99
N ARG A 165 0.07 1.39 9.32
CA ARG A 165 -0.64 2.48 10.01
C ARG A 165 0.03 3.83 9.83
N ILE A 166 1.35 3.92 9.82
CA ILE A 166 2.06 5.20 9.65
C ILE A 166 1.81 5.81 8.27
N THR A 167 1.57 5.00 7.24
CA THR A 167 1.37 5.49 5.87
C THR A 167 0.12 6.38 5.71
N THR A 168 -0.87 6.25 6.59
CA THR A 168 -2.07 7.08 6.60
C THR A 168 -1.91 8.40 7.37
N ILE A 169 -0.82 8.54 8.14
CA ILE A 169 -0.63 9.66 9.06
C ILE A 169 0.21 10.77 8.42
N TYR A 170 1.30 10.42 7.74
CA TYR A 170 2.16 11.40 7.09
C TYR A 170 1.69 11.70 5.65
N GLU A 171 1.88 12.96 5.24
CA GLU A 171 1.50 13.56 3.95
C GLU A 171 -0.01 13.71 3.69
#